data_2acdeeed9d513a60f0d64cc62b3e3e06
#
_entry.id   2acdeeed9d513a60f0d64cc62b3e3e06
#
_cell.length_a   1.000
_cell.length_b   1.000
_cell.length_c   1.000
_cell.angle_alpha   90.00
_cell.angle_beta   90.00
_cell.angle_gamma   90.00
#
_symmetry.space_group_name_H-M   'P 1'
#
loop_
_entity.id
_entity.type
_entity.pdbx_description
1 polymer ?
#
loop_
_entity_poly.entity_id
_entity_poly.type
_entity_poly.pdbx_seq_one_letter_code
_entity_poly.pdbx_strand_id
1 'polypeptide(L)'
;FPKGLTLSEHISKLCQVFEGAFPIAPPAPFILDKAIEGIYRAHGWNTNDINTGEKEYPTMSELYDRFQKELSQTTYDSEIQGNIQSVLEMRIGSLLRREMKDIFDVKHSTFSPEEWLKHPVIVELVSLGEGPANFVTLLLCTLIRETLKASPRADEEKVVRQIIFIEEAHNLIAPEAQVASVQDSNPKIAATAYIVKMLAEVRALREGIIIADQLPTAMAPEVIKNTNIKLIHRLTSIDDRQLIGSTMSASGIQLEHVAVYRPGEA
;
A
#
# COMPACT_ATOMS: atom_id res chain seq x y z
N PHE A 1 12.72 -9.11 1.15
CA PHE A 1 11.50 -9.76 0.71
C PHE A 1 11.42 -11.21 1.19
N PRO A 2 10.21 -11.81 1.24
CA PRO A 2 10.03 -13.15 1.82
C PRO A 2 10.79 -14.24 1.07
N LYS A 3 11.18 -15.29 1.81
CA LYS A 3 11.82 -16.47 1.22
C LYS A 3 10.84 -17.22 0.31
N GLY A 4 11.35 -17.79 -0.77
CA GLY A 4 10.56 -18.58 -1.72
C GLY A 4 9.94 -17.79 -2.88
N LEU A 5 10.13 -16.46 -2.92
CA LEU A 5 9.73 -15.63 -4.05
C LEU A 5 10.90 -15.34 -4.99
N THR A 6 10.59 -15.09 -6.25
CA THR A 6 11.58 -14.60 -7.22
C THR A 6 11.81 -13.11 -7.04
N LEU A 7 13.02 -12.65 -7.33
CA LEU A 7 13.34 -11.22 -7.29
C LEU A 7 12.44 -10.41 -8.25
N SER A 8 12.17 -10.92 -9.44
CA SER A 8 11.32 -10.25 -10.44
C SER A 8 9.91 -9.98 -9.92
N GLU A 9 9.30 -10.96 -9.20
CA GLU A 9 7.99 -10.77 -8.60
C GLU A 9 8.02 -9.67 -7.52
N HIS A 10 9.05 -9.68 -6.68
CA HIS A 10 9.22 -8.68 -5.63
C HIS A 10 9.42 -7.26 -6.20
N ILE A 11 10.33 -7.11 -7.18
CA ILE A 11 10.56 -5.79 -7.83
C ILE A 11 9.27 -5.22 -8.39
N SER A 12 8.50 -6.02 -9.14
CA SER A 12 7.22 -5.58 -9.68
C SER A 12 6.24 -5.09 -8.61
N LYS A 13 6.22 -5.76 -7.45
CA LYS A 13 5.35 -5.34 -6.34
C LYS A 13 5.89 -4.10 -5.63
N LEU A 14 7.20 -4.02 -5.44
CA LEU A 14 7.84 -2.86 -4.82
C LEU A 14 7.65 -1.59 -5.66
N CYS A 15 7.76 -1.67 -6.99
CA CYS A 15 7.43 -0.56 -7.88
C CYS A 15 5.98 -0.10 -7.69
N GLN A 16 5.01 -1.03 -7.61
CA GLN A 16 3.61 -0.69 -7.35
C GLN A 16 3.41 -0.01 -5.98
N VAL A 17 4.19 -0.38 -4.95
CA VAL A 17 4.16 0.29 -3.65
C VAL A 17 4.64 1.73 -3.76
N PHE A 18 5.75 1.97 -4.44
CA PHE A 18 6.26 3.33 -4.65
C PHE A 18 5.28 4.19 -5.46
N GLU A 19 4.74 3.66 -6.56
CA GLU A 19 3.75 4.35 -7.39
C GLU A 19 2.45 4.63 -6.64
N GLY A 20 2.04 3.70 -5.77
CA GLY A 20 0.85 3.84 -4.95
C GLY A 20 1.01 4.85 -3.81
N ALA A 21 2.20 4.93 -3.20
CA ALA A 21 2.46 5.83 -2.09
C ALA A 21 2.85 7.23 -2.55
N PHE A 22 3.56 7.32 -3.67
CA PHE A 22 4.11 8.55 -4.19
C PHE A 22 3.68 8.76 -5.63
N PRO A 23 2.98 9.84 -5.95
CA PRO A 23 2.63 10.13 -7.33
C PRO A 23 3.90 10.47 -8.11
N ILE A 24 4.31 9.53 -8.95
CA ILE A 24 5.45 9.67 -9.86
C ILE A 24 4.93 9.54 -11.29
N ALA A 25 5.10 10.63 -12.06
CA ALA A 25 4.70 10.65 -13.47
C ALA A 25 5.80 10.08 -14.38
N PRO A 26 5.45 9.51 -15.55
CA PRO A 26 6.44 9.12 -16.54
C PRO A 26 7.39 10.29 -16.88
N PRO A 27 8.71 10.03 -17.04
CA PRO A 27 9.32 8.70 -17.11
C PRO A 27 9.89 8.16 -15.79
N ALA A 28 9.66 8.81 -14.66
CA ALA A 28 10.24 8.44 -13.36
C ALA A 28 9.96 6.98 -12.92
N PRO A 29 8.76 6.38 -13.14
CA PRO A 29 8.54 4.97 -12.81
C PRO A 29 9.51 4.02 -13.51
N PHE A 30 9.84 4.28 -14.77
CA PHE A 30 10.79 3.46 -15.52
C PHE A 30 12.21 3.57 -14.96
N ILE A 31 12.62 4.78 -14.52
CA ILE A 31 13.93 5.00 -13.89
C ILE A 31 13.97 4.29 -12.53
N LEU A 32 12.86 4.33 -11.79
CA LEU A 32 12.74 3.64 -10.50
C LEU A 32 12.89 2.12 -10.64
N ASP A 33 12.17 1.51 -11.57
CA ASP A 33 12.25 0.07 -11.86
C ASP A 33 13.70 -0.34 -12.17
N LYS A 34 14.34 0.42 -13.05
CA LYS A 34 15.74 0.20 -13.43
C LYS A 34 16.72 0.39 -12.27
N ALA A 35 16.45 1.37 -11.39
CA ALA A 35 17.27 1.61 -10.21
C ALA A 35 17.13 0.47 -9.20
N ILE A 36 15.91 -0.01 -8.93
CA ILE A 36 15.66 -1.13 -8.02
C ILE A 36 16.34 -2.39 -8.55
N GLU A 37 16.15 -2.75 -9.81
CA GLU A 37 16.84 -3.90 -10.41
C GLU A 37 18.37 -3.73 -10.30
N GLY A 38 18.89 -2.54 -10.56
CA GLY A 38 20.30 -2.23 -10.54
C GLY A 38 20.97 -2.38 -9.17
N ILE A 39 20.28 -2.00 -8.07
CA ILE A 39 20.83 -2.18 -6.71
C ILE A 39 20.85 -3.66 -6.32
N TYR A 40 19.80 -4.41 -6.64
CA TYR A 40 19.81 -5.86 -6.37
C TYR A 40 20.91 -6.58 -7.15
N ARG A 41 21.15 -6.22 -8.41
CA ARG A 41 22.28 -6.75 -9.19
C ARG A 41 23.63 -6.42 -8.57
N ALA A 42 23.82 -5.24 -8.00
CA ALA A 42 25.05 -4.85 -7.31
C ALA A 42 25.32 -5.73 -6.07
N HIS A 43 24.26 -6.25 -5.44
CA HIS A 43 24.33 -7.24 -4.35
C HIS A 43 24.34 -8.70 -4.83
N GLY A 44 24.62 -8.95 -6.12
CA GLY A 44 24.78 -10.29 -6.68
C GLY A 44 23.46 -11.06 -6.94
N TRP A 45 22.34 -10.35 -7.00
CA TRP A 45 21.05 -10.94 -7.38
C TRP A 45 20.84 -10.95 -8.90
N ASN A 46 20.23 -12.02 -9.39
CA ASN A 46 19.64 -12.06 -10.73
C ASN A 46 18.12 -12.01 -10.61
N THR A 47 17.44 -11.50 -11.64
CA THR A 47 15.97 -11.32 -11.62
C THR A 47 15.18 -12.61 -11.39
N ASN A 48 15.72 -13.75 -11.81
CA ASN A 48 15.10 -15.07 -11.62
C ASN A 48 15.52 -15.78 -10.33
N ASP A 49 16.39 -15.18 -9.52
CA ASP A 49 16.81 -15.80 -8.26
C ASP A 49 15.63 -15.88 -7.29
N ILE A 50 15.49 -17.03 -6.67
CA ILE A 50 14.56 -17.25 -5.56
C ILE A 50 15.27 -16.86 -4.27
N ASN A 51 14.58 -16.11 -3.41
CA ASN A 51 15.13 -15.73 -2.13
C ASN A 51 15.30 -16.94 -1.20
N THR A 52 16.54 -17.30 -0.86
CA THR A 52 16.89 -18.32 0.13
C THR A 52 17.25 -17.69 1.49
N GLY A 53 17.43 -16.39 1.54
CA GLY A 53 17.88 -15.65 2.72
C GLY A 53 19.39 -15.60 2.91
N GLU A 54 20.17 -16.01 1.90
CA GLU A 54 21.64 -16.07 1.96
C GLU A 54 22.32 -14.80 1.43
N LYS A 55 21.63 -14.05 0.54
CA LYS A 55 22.18 -12.84 -0.07
C LYS A 55 21.85 -11.60 0.73
N GLU A 56 22.73 -10.60 0.65
CA GLU A 56 22.49 -9.29 1.24
C GLU A 56 21.41 -8.51 0.47
N TYR A 57 20.70 -7.66 1.19
CA TYR A 57 19.68 -6.79 0.63
C TYR A 57 20.21 -5.37 0.49
N PRO A 58 19.79 -4.65 -0.58
CA PRO A 58 20.11 -3.23 -0.73
C PRO A 58 19.35 -2.38 0.30
N THR A 59 19.90 -1.18 0.57
CA THR A 59 19.28 -0.19 1.44
C THR A 59 18.53 0.90 0.66
N MET A 60 17.75 1.72 1.36
CA MET A 60 17.03 2.83 0.75
C MET A 60 17.99 3.94 0.26
N SER A 61 19.11 4.18 0.94
CA SER A 61 20.16 5.10 0.47
C SER A 61 20.78 4.64 -0.84
N GLU A 62 21.07 3.33 -0.97
CA GLU A 62 21.58 2.77 -2.23
C GLU A 62 20.58 2.93 -3.38
N LEU A 63 19.26 2.79 -3.11
CA LEU A 63 18.23 3.05 -4.09
C LEU A 63 18.21 4.51 -4.52
N TYR A 64 18.28 5.43 -3.57
CA TYR A 64 18.30 6.87 -3.85
C TYR A 64 19.48 7.25 -4.75
N ASP A 65 20.70 6.81 -4.39
CA ASP A 65 21.93 7.08 -5.14
C ASP A 65 21.87 6.43 -6.55
N ARG A 66 21.35 5.23 -6.63
CA ARG A 66 21.20 4.54 -7.91
C ARG A 66 20.20 5.23 -8.82
N PHE A 67 19.07 5.69 -8.29
CA PHE A 67 18.09 6.44 -9.07
C PHE A 67 18.70 7.73 -9.63
N GLN A 68 19.44 8.50 -8.82
CA GLN A 68 20.16 9.68 -9.28
C GLN A 68 21.13 9.37 -10.43
N LYS A 69 21.87 8.26 -10.28
CA LYS A 69 22.79 7.79 -11.32
C LYS A 69 22.07 7.43 -12.62
N GLU A 70 20.98 6.66 -12.55
CA GLU A 70 20.20 6.31 -13.74
C GLU A 70 19.61 7.56 -14.41
N LEU A 71 19.08 8.51 -13.62
CA LEU A 71 18.55 9.78 -14.11
C LEU A 71 19.62 10.59 -14.85
N SER A 72 20.84 10.70 -14.30
CA SER A 72 21.95 11.44 -14.92
C SER A 72 22.43 10.85 -16.24
N GLN A 73 22.15 9.58 -16.50
CA GLN A 73 22.49 8.89 -17.75
C GLN A 73 21.41 9.02 -18.84
N THR A 74 20.27 9.64 -18.52
CA THR A 74 19.20 9.86 -19.49
C THR A 74 19.53 11.04 -20.42
N THR A 75 18.91 11.03 -21.59
CA THR A 75 19.03 12.12 -22.58
C THR A 75 17.87 13.11 -22.49
N TYR A 76 17.16 13.15 -21.37
CA TYR A 76 16.06 14.10 -21.16
C TYR A 76 16.59 15.54 -21.01
N ASP A 77 15.74 16.50 -21.37
CA ASP A 77 16.04 17.91 -21.16
C ASP A 77 16.27 18.22 -19.68
N SER A 78 17.08 19.25 -19.42
CA SER A 78 17.44 19.67 -18.05
C SER A 78 16.22 20.00 -17.17
N GLU A 79 15.16 20.53 -17.76
CA GLU A 79 13.90 20.80 -17.07
C GLU A 79 13.22 19.51 -16.60
N ILE A 80 13.12 18.52 -17.48
CA ILE A 80 12.56 17.19 -17.15
C ILE A 80 13.39 16.49 -16.07
N GLN A 81 14.72 16.50 -16.23
CA GLN A 81 15.63 15.94 -15.22
C GLN A 81 15.48 16.66 -13.87
N GLY A 82 15.39 17.99 -13.85
CA GLY A 82 15.19 18.77 -12.63
C GLY A 82 13.87 18.47 -11.93
N ASN A 83 12.79 18.31 -12.70
CA ASN A 83 11.49 17.94 -12.15
C ASN A 83 11.51 16.53 -11.53
N ILE A 84 12.10 15.54 -12.20
CA ILE A 84 12.25 14.18 -11.68
C ILE A 84 13.14 14.17 -10.43
N GLN A 85 14.24 14.92 -10.44
CA GLN A 85 15.13 15.06 -9.29
C GLN A 85 14.38 15.63 -8.06
N SER A 86 13.57 16.66 -8.27
CA SER A 86 12.77 17.28 -7.20
C SER A 86 11.74 16.28 -6.63
N VAL A 87 11.09 15.51 -7.50
CA VAL A 87 10.16 14.43 -7.07
C VAL A 87 10.90 13.36 -6.28
N LEU A 88 12.07 12.91 -6.74
CA LEU A 88 12.90 11.93 -6.03
C LEU A 88 13.24 12.43 -4.62
N GLU A 89 13.71 13.68 -4.51
CA GLU A 89 14.10 14.26 -3.23
C GLU A 89 12.91 14.41 -2.27
N MET A 90 11.76 14.87 -2.76
CA MET A 90 10.57 15.04 -1.93
C MET A 90 9.94 13.72 -1.50
N ARG A 91 10.03 12.65 -2.31
CA ARG A 91 9.34 11.37 -2.09
C ARG A 91 10.26 10.33 -1.44
N ILE A 92 11.23 9.83 -2.19
CA ILE A 92 12.16 8.81 -1.67
C ILE A 92 13.10 9.44 -0.63
N GLY A 93 13.60 10.65 -0.87
CA GLY A 93 14.43 11.38 0.10
C GLY A 93 13.73 11.63 1.43
N SER A 94 12.39 11.74 1.47
CA SER A 94 11.65 11.86 2.72
C SER A 94 11.78 10.63 3.61
N LEU A 95 11.93 9.45 3.03
CA LEU A 95 12.16 8.18 3.75
C LEU A 95 13.57 8.05 4.33
N LEU A 96 14.48 8.94 3.93
CA LEU A 96 15.88 8.99 4.40
C LEU A 96 16.14 10.10 5.41
N ARG A 97 15.10 10.74 5.93
CA ARG A 97 15.22 11.84 6.88
C ARG A 97 14.76 11.43 8.27
N ARG A 98 15.49 11.91 9.28
CA ARG A 98 15.16 11.74 10.69
C ARG A 98 14.91 10.26 11.04
N GLU A 99 13.90 9.99 11.85
CA GLU A 99 13.51 8.66 12.34
C GLU A 99 13.15 7.69 11.21
N MET A 100 12.68 8.21 10.07
CA MET A 100 12.37 7.40 8.88
C MET A 100 13.60 6.69 8.32
N LYS A 101 14.77 7.35 8.40
CA LYS A 101 16.02 6.74 7.96
C LYS A 101 16.35 5.49 8.77
N ASP A 102 16.16 5.54 10.07
CA ASP A 102 16.45 4.41 10.97
C ASP A 102 15.52 3.21 10.73
N ILE A 103 14.35 3.46 10.12
CA ILE A 103 13.38 2.43 9.76
C ILE A 103 13.67 1.84 8.37
N PHE A 104 13.97 2.70 7.37
CA PHE A 104 14.03 2.27 5.97
C PHE A 104 15.44 2.06 5.42
N ASP A 105 16.47 2.69 6.00
CA ASP A 105 17.84 2.59 5.52
C ASP A 105 18.62 1.49 6.26
N VAL A 106 18.04 0.30 6.29
CA VAL A 106 18.58 -0.87 7.00
C VAL A 106 18.72 -2.06 6.05
N LYS A 107 19.72 -2.90 6.29
CA LYS A 107 19.93 -4.13 5.49
C LYS A 107 18.96 -5.26 5.88
N HIS A 108 18.50 -5.28 7.12
CA HIS A 108 17.64 -6.33 7.65
C HIS A 108 16.52 -5.72 8.50
N SER A 109 15.33 -6.27 8.37
CA SER A 109 14.20 -5.94 9.24
C SER A 109 14.45 -6.52 10.65
N THR A 110 13.99 -5.81 11.69
CA THR A 110 14.02 -6.30 13.07
C THR A 110 13.22 -7.60 13.21
N PHE A 111 12.07 -7.68 12.53
CA PHE A 111 11.24 -8.87 12.44
C PHE A 111 11.03 -9.23 10.97
N SER A 112 11.09 -10.51 10.66
CA SER A 112 10.77 -11.00 9.33
C SER A 112 9.24 -10.92 9.08
N PRO A 113 8.80 -10.82 7.82
CA PRO A 113 7.37 -10.88 7.51
C PRO A 113 6.69 -12.17 8.01
N GLU A 114 7.41 -13.27 8.07
CA GLU A 114 6.94 -14.55 8.62
C GLU A 114 6.69 -14.48 10.14
N GLU A 115 7.45 -13.65 10.85
CA GLU A 115 7.26 -13.42 12.28
C GLU A 115 6.03 -12.56 12.56
N TRP A 116 5.73 -11.58 11.70
CA TRP A 116 4.50 -10.77 11.83
C TRP A 116 3.23 -11.62 11.74
N LEU A 117 3.24 -12.70 10.95
CA LEU A 117 2.07 -13.59 10.83
C LEU A 117 1.83 -14.47 12.07
N LYS A 118 2.76 -14.52 13.01
CA LYS A 118 2.64 -15.35 14.21
C LYS A 118 2.01 -14.65 15.41
N HIS A 119 2.00 -13.32 15.40
CA HIS A 119 1.58 -12.51 16.53
C HIS A 119 0.70 -11.33 16.08
N PRO A 120 -0.23 -10.86 16.93
CA PRO A 120 -0.89 -9.57 16.68
C PRO A 120 0.14 -8.44 16.65
N VAL A 121 0.09 -7.60 15.62
CA VAL A 121 0.98 -6.45 15.45
C VAL A 121 0.13 -5.20 15.28
N ILE A 122 0.46 -4.15 16.01
CA ILE A 122 -0.14 -2.82 15.87
C ILE A 122 0.93 -1.89 15.30
N VAL A 123 0.59 -1.20 14.20
CA VAL A 123 1.46 -0.23 13.55
C VAL A 123 0.83 1.14 13.69
N GLU A 124 1.44 2.01 14.48
CA GLU A 124 0.99 3.38 14.67
C GLU A 124 1.63 4.31 13.64
N LEU A 125 0.80 4.97 12.83
CA LEU A 125 1.24 5.83 11.73
C LEU A 125 0.95 7.31 11.98
N VAL A 126 0.36 7.66 13.12
CA VAL A 126 -0.13 9.01 13.44
C VAL A 126 0.96 10.09 13.39
N SER A 127 2.20 9.73 13.70
CA SER A 127 3.34 10.67 13.65
C SER A 127 3.96 10.86 12.27
N LEU A 128 3.54 10.07 11.28
CA LEU A 128 4.06 10.13 9.92
C LEU A 128 3.23 11.11 9.08
N GLY A 129 3.91 11.78 8.14
CA GLY A 129 3.21 12.49 7.08
C GLY A 129 2.48 11.52 6.14
N GLU A 130 1.52 12.02 5.37
CA GLU A 130 0.63 11.21 4.52
C GLU A 130 1.39 10.28 3.56
N GLY A 131 2.39 10.78 2.84
CA GLY A 131 3.16 9.98 1.89
C GLY A 131 3.91 8.82 2.54
N PRO A 132 4.73 9.05 3.58
CA PRO A 132 5.38 7.98 4.34
C PRO A 132 4.40 6.99 4.98
N ALA A 133 3.27 7.46 5.53
CA ALA A 133 2.25 6.58 6.11
C ALA A 133 1.63 5.64 5.05
N ASN A 134 1.31 6.18 3.87
CA ASN A 134 0.81 5.40 2.74
C ASN A 134 1.87 4.39 2.27
N PHE A 135 3.13 4.80 2.19
CA PHE A 135 4.23 3.90 1.81
C PHE A 135 4.35 2.72 2.79
N VAL A 136 4.39 2.99 4.09
CA VAL A 136 4.44 1.95 5.13
C VAL A 136 3.26 0.99 4.98
N THR A 137 2.04 1.51 4.87
CA THR A 137 0.83 0.69 4.77
C THR A 137 0.88 -0.23 3.55
N LEU A 138 1.17 0.32 2.37
CA LEU A 138 1.23 -0.46 1.13
C LEU A 138 2.40 -1.47 1.14
N LEU A 139 3.56 -1.09 1.70
CA LEU A 139 4.70 -1.99 1.84
C LEU A 139 4.37 -3.16 2.76
N LEU A 140 3.78 -2.90 3.94
CA LEU A 140 3.39 -3.95 4.88
C LEU A 140 2.35 -4.90 4.27
N CYS A 141 1.29 -4.36 3.66
CA CYS A 141 0.30 -5.16 2.95
C CYS A 141 0.95 -6.04 1.86
N THR A 142 1.90 -5.48 1.11
CA THR A 142 2.62 -6.20 0.07
C THR A 142 3.46 -7.35 0.65
N LEU A 143 4.27 -7.07 1.67
CA LEU A 143 5.15 -8.07 2.29
C LEU A 143 4.36 -9.20 2.95
N ILE A 144 3.25 -8.89 3.63
CA ILE A 144 2.33 -9.90 4.18
C ILE A 144 1.81 -10.82 3.07
N ARG A 145 1.35 -10.25 1.97
CA ARG A 145 0.78 -11.02 0.84
C ARG A 145 1.84 -11.82 0.10
N GLU A 146 3.03 -11.28 -0.08
CA GLU A 146 4.16 -12.02 -0.61
C GLU A 146 4.50 -13.22 0.29
N THR A 147 4.49 -13.04 1.61
CA THR A 147 4.71 -14.12 2.59
C THR A 147 3.64 -15.19 2.52
N LEU A 148 2.37 -14.77 2.44
CA LEU A 148 1.23 -15.71 2.30
C LEU A 148 1.31 -16.50 1.00
N LYS A 149 1.77 -15.87 -0.09
CA LYS A 149 1.96 -16.50 -1.39
C LYS A 149 3.12 -17.50 -1.38
N ALA A 150 4.23 -17.15 -0.75
CA ALA A 150 5.43 -17.99 -0.64
C ALA A 150 5.25 -19.20 0.29
N SER A 151 4.35 -19.10 1.26
CA SER A 151 4.11 -20.16 2.24
C SER A 151 3.37 -21.34 1.62
N PRO A 152 3.78 -22.60 1.89
CA PRO A 152 3.08 -23.80 1.40
C PRO A 152 1.59 -23.74 1.76
N ARG A 153 0.73 -24.05 0.79
CA ARG A 153 -0.71 -24.17 1.04
C ARG A 153 -0.96 -25.50 1.73
N ALA A 154 -1.46 -25.44 2.97
CA ALA A 154 -2.18 -26.58 3.54
C ALA A 154 -3.56 -26.60 2.88
N ASP A 155 -3.76 -27.47 1.88
CA ASP A 155 -4.96 -27.48 1.04
C ASP A 155 -6.24 -27.85 1.79
N GLU A 156 -6.15 -28.44 2.99
CA GLU A 156 -7.28 -28.97 3.75
C GLU A 156 -7.90 -27.96 4.74
N GLU A 157 -7.20 -26.91 5.15
CA GLU A 157 -7.71 -25.96 6.12
C GLU A 157 -8.36 -24.74 5.44
N LYS A 158 -9.69 -24.66 5.50
CA LYS A 158 -10.46 -23.48 5.04
C LYS A 158 -10.44 -22.30 6.04
N VAL A 159 -9.34 -22.11 6.76
CA VAL A 159 -9.22 -21.09 7.81
C VAL A 159 -8.59 -19.82 7.25
N VAL A 160 -9.05 -18.66 7.73
CA VAL A 160 -8.39 -17.37 7.47
C VAL A 160 -6.99 -17.40 8.09
N ARG A 161 -5.99 -17.06 7.30
CA ARG A 161 -4.57 -17.13 7.71
C ARG A 161 -4.10 -15.83 8.36
N GLN A 162 -4.64 -14.69 7.93
CA GLN A 162 -4.28 -13.36 8.39
C GLN A 162 -5.47 -12.42 8.25
N ILE A 163 -5.57 -11.46 9.17
CA ILE A 163 -6.54 -10.35 9.09
C ILE A 163 -5.75 -9.05 9.19
N ILE A 164 -5.93 -8.18 8.21
CA ILE A 164 -5.43 -6.80 8.23
C ILE A 164 -6.57 -5.89 8.62
N PHE A 165 -6.37 -5.07 9.64
CA PHE A 165 -7.31 -4.06 10.09
C PHE A 165 -6.77 -2.68 9.69
N ILE A 166 -7.55 -1.91 8.93
CA ILE A 166 -7.19 -0.57 8.48
C ILE A 166 -8.18 0.41 9.09
N GLU A 167 -7.70 1.22 10.03
CA GLU A 167 -8.47 2.30 10.63
C GLU A 167 -8.26 3.61 9.87
N GLU A 168 -9.26 4.52 9.94
CA GLU A 168 -9.27 5.82 9.26
C GLU A 168 -8.89 5.68 7.78
N ALA A 169 -9.53 4.72 7.11
CA ALA A 169 -9.16 4.28 5.77
C ALA A 169 -9.27 5.41 4.72
N HIS A 170 -10.07 6.47 4.97
CA HIS A 170 -10.16 7.66 4.12
C HIS A 170 -8.82 8.39 3.96
N ASN A 171 -7.85 8.17 4.87
CA ASN A 171 -6.50 8.71 4.73
C ASN A 171 -5.70 8.03 3.61
N LEU A 172 -6.01 6.76 3.31
CA LEU A 172 -5.34 5.96 2.28
C LEU A 172 -6.19 5.83 1.00
N ILE A 173 -7.52 5.82 1.14
CA ILE A 173 -8.49 5.48 0.09
C ILE A 173 -9.39 6.68 -0.15
N ALA A 174 -9.33 7.28 -1.34
CA ALA A 174 -10.14 8.45 -1.70
C ALA A 174 -10.95 8.23 -2.97
N PRO A 175 -12.14 8.87 -3.11
CA PRO A 175 -12.90 8.87 -4.34
C PRO A 175 -12.13 9.58 -5.48
N GLU A 176 -12.23 9.09 -6.71
CA GLU A 176 -11.63 9.73 -7.90
C GLU A 176 -12.13 11.15 -8.13
N ALA A 177 -13.38 11.44 -7.75
CA ALA A 177 -14.00 12.75 -7.95
C ALA A 177 -13.36 13.92 -7.17
N GLN A 178 -12.42 13.64 -6.25
CA GLN A 178 -11.69 14.67 -5.51
C GLN A 178 -10.45 15.19 -6.25
N VAL A 179 -10.22 14.77 -7.50
CA VAL A 179 -9.03 15.16 -8.27
C VAL A 179 -9.32 16.39 -9.10
N ALA A 180 -8.72 17.51 -8.75
CA ALA A 180 -8.95 18.79 -9.42
C ALA A 180 -8.28 18.93 -10.80
N SER A 181 -7.26 18.11 -11.11
CA SER A 181 -6.59 18.14 -12.43
C SER A 181 -5.82 16.86 -12.73
N VAL A 182 -5.65 16.54 -14.03
CA VAL A 182 -4.84 15.42 -14.53
C VAL A 182 -3.35 15.59 -14.20
N GLN A 183 -2.92 16.80 -13.86
CA GLN A 183 -1.53 17.11 -13.48
C GLN A 183 -1.24 16.93 -11.98
N ASP A 184 -2.27 16.97 -11.13
CA ASP A 184 -2.14 16.67 -9.71
C ASP A 184 -2.36 15.17 -9.48
N SER A 185 -1.30 14.38 -9.66
CA SER A 185 -1.30 12.96 -9.29
C SER A 185 -1.53 12.84 -7.78
N ASN A 186 -2.78 12.59 -7.39
CA ASN A 186 -3.17 12.41 -5.99
C ASN A 186 -2.67 11.03 -5.53
N PRO A 187 -1.80 10.93 -4.50
CA PRO A 187 -1.30 9.65 -4.01
C PRO A 187 -2.42 8.70 -3.59
N LYS A 188 -3.55 9.22 -3.13
CA LYS A 188 -4.69 8.39 -2.70
C LYS A 188 -5.33 7.62 -3.85
N ILE A 189 -5.28 8.11 -5.09
CA ILE A 189 -5.84 7.38 -6.24
C ILE A 189 -5.06 6.11 -6.52
N ALA A 190 -3.73 6.23 -6.60
CA ALA A 190 -2.88 5.07 -6.83
C ALA A 190 -2.95 4.07 -5.66
N ALA A 191 -2.97 4.57 -4.42
CA ALA A 191 -3.20 3.75 -3.23
C ALA A 191 -4.57 3.06 -3.27
N THR A 192 -5.64 3.78 -3.65
CA THR A 192 -6.98 3.22 -3.83
C THR A 192 -6.99 2.10 -4.86
N ALA A 193 -6.40 2.32 -6.04
CA ALA A 193 -6.31 1.29 -7.08
C ALA A 193 -5.56 0.04 -6.58
N TYR A 194 -4.50 0.23 -5.80
CA TYR A 194 -3.77 -0.86 -5.16
C TYR A 194 -4.65 -1.64 -4.17
N ILE A 195 -5.37 -0.95 -3.28
CA ILE A 195 -6.27 -1.58 -2.29
C ILE A 195 -7.43 -2.31 -2.98
N VAL A 196 -8.06 -1.71 -4.00
CA VAL A 196 -9.12 -2.38 -4.78
C VAL A 196 -8.63 -3.68 -5.40
N LYS A 197 -7.43 -3.67 -6.00
CA LYS A 197 -6.80 -4.87 -6.53
C LYS A 197 -6.51 -5.89 -5.42
N MET A 198 -6.03 -5.43 -4.27
CA MET A 198 -5.78 -6.27 -3.10
C MET A 198 -7.07 -6.96 -2.65
N LEU A 199 -8.19 -6.24 -2.51
CA LEU A 199 -9.49 -6.79 -2.11
C LEU A 199 -10.00 -7.88 -3.07
N ALA A 200 -9.69 -7.79 -4.35
CA ALA A 200 -10.06 -8.83 -5.32
C ALA A 200 -9.27 -10.14 -5.14
N GLU A 201 -8.08 -10.09 -4.57
CA GLU A 201 -7.16 -11.23 -4.45
C GLU A 201 -7.16 -11.89 -3.05
N VAL A 202 -7.71 -11.25 -2.01
CA VAL A 202 -7.62 -11.70 -0.60
C VAL A 202 -8.15 -13.11 -0.39
N ARG A 203 -9.22 -13.49 -1.11
CA ARG A 203 -9.83 -14.80 -0.99
C ARG A 203 -8.87 -15.92 -1.40
N ALA A 204 -8.08 -15.71 -2.42
CA ALA A 204 -7.11 -16.68 -2.91
C ALA A 204 -5.95 -16.91 -1.91
N LEU A 205 -5.64 -15.90 -1.11
CA LEU A 205 -4.60 -15.95 -0.07
C LEU A 205 -5.14 -16.34 1.31
N ARG A 206 -6.47 -16.49 1.44
CA ARG A 206 -7.15 -16.68 2.74
C ARG A 206 -6.85 -15.53 3.71
N GLU A 207 -6.76 -14.34 3.19
CA GLU A 207 -6.56 -13.10 3.92
C GLU A 207 -7.92 -12.45 4.18
N GLY A 208 -8.12 -11.90 5.37
CA GLY A 208 -9.25 -11.03 5.71
C GLY A 208 -8.80 -9.59 5.75
N ILE A 209 -9.64 -8.67 5.27
CA ILE A 209 -9.40 -7.23 5.42
C ILE A 209 -10.62 -6.62 6.08
N ILE A 210 -10.38 -5.90 7.17
CA ILE A 210 -11.38 -5.10 7.88
C ILE A 210 -11.02 -3.64 7.67
N ILE A 211 -11.95 -2.88 7.12
CA ILE A 211 -11.82 -1.45 6.89
C ILE A 211 -12.76 -0.75 7.85
N ALA A 212 -12.22 0.10 8.71
CA ALA A 212 -12.98 0.91 9.65
C ALA A 212 -12.85 2.39 9.31
N ASP A 213 -13.99 3.06 9.21
CA ASP A 213 -14.04 4.48 8.89
C ASP A 213 -15.29 5.15 9.45
N GLN A 214 -15.21 6.45 9.68
CA GLN A 214 -16.31 7.27 10.17
C GLN A 214 -17.05 7.98 9.04
N LEU A 215 -16.40 8.13 7.87
CA LEU A 215 -16.87 8.93 6.74
C LEU A 215 -16.98 8.10 5.46
N PRO A 216 -18.04 7.32 5.28
CA PRO A 216 -18.22 6.50 4.08
C PRO A 216 -18.09 7.28 2.76
N THR A 217 -18.59 8.52 2.72
CA THR A 217 -18.52 9.37 1.51
C THR A 217 -17.10 9.87 1.22
N ALA A 218 -16.16 9.78 2.16
CA ALA A 218 -14.76 10.11 1.95
C ALA A 218 -13.95 8.92 1.38
N MET A 219 -14.54 7.72 1.33
CA MET A 219 -13.91 6.53 0.77
C MET A 219 -14.33 6.30 -0.68
N ALA A 220 -13.45 5.67 -1.45
CA ALA A 220 -13.76 5.24 -2.82
C ALA A 220 -14.93 4.25 -2.83
N PRO A 221 -15.99 4.49 -3.64
CA PRO A 221 -17.15 3.60 -3.72
C PRO A 221 -16.78 2.17 -4.11
N GLU A 222 -15.72 1.97 -4.89
CA GLU A 222 -15.21 0.67 -5.32
C GLU A 222 -14.78 -0.18 -4.13
N VAL A 223 -14.15 0.41 -3.14
CA VAL A 223 -13.73 -0.29 -1.91
C VAL A 223 -14.95 -0.72 -1.12
N ILE A 224 -15.93 0.18 -0.95
CA ILE A 224 -17.18 -0.12 -0.24
C ILE A 224 -17.94 -1.26 -0.93
N LYS A 225 -18.02 -1.24 -2.26
CA LYS A 225 -18.71 -2.29 -3.04
C LYS A 225 -18.01 -3.65 -2.95
N ASN A 226 -16.68 -3.67 -2.88
CA ASN A 226 -15.90 -4.91 -2.83
C ASN A 226 -15.84 -5.55 -1.44
N THR A 227 -16.28 -4.87 -0.38
CA THR A 227 -16.43 -5.48 0.95
C THR A 227 -17.76 -6.25 1.01
N ASN A 228 -17.70 -7.53 1.45
CA ASN A 228 -18.88 -8.40 1.47
C ASN A 228 -19.75 -8.20 2.73
N ILE A 229 -19.10 -8.01 3.88
CA ILE A 229 -19.76 -7.77 5.16
C ILE A 229 -19.66 -6.28 5.48
N LYS A 230 -20.77 -5.70 5.92
CA LYS A 230 -20.81 -4.31 6.38
C LYS A 230 -21.43 -4.27 7.76
N LEU A 231 -20.72 -3.66 8.71
CA LEU A 231 -21.18 -3.39 10.05
C LEU A 231 -21.35 -1.87 10.18
N ILE A 232 -22.55 -1.40 10.48
CA ILE A 232 -22.87 0.01 10.46
C ILE A 232 -23.32 0.41 11.86
N HIS A 233 -22.54 1.27 12.51
CA HIS A 233 -22.95 2.00 13.69
C HIS A 233 -23.75 3.24 13.29
N ARG A 234 -24.12 4.07 14.27
CA ARG A 234 -24.92 5.28 14.02
C ARG A 234 -24.24 6.21 12.99
N LEU A 235 -24.95 6.49 11.90
CA LEU A 235 -24.57 7.47 10.89
C LEU A 235 -25.64 8.56 10.84
N THR A 236 -25.28 9.82 11.15
CA THR A 236 -26.20 10.95 11.15
C THR A 236 -26.35 11.62 9.79
N SER A 237 -25.29 11.58 8.96
CA SER A 237 -25.31 12.13 7.60
C SER A 237 -26.24 11.33 6.68
N ILE A 238 -27.09 12.02 5.92
CA ILE A 238 -27.99 11.40 4.94
C ILE A 238 -27.18 10.79 3.80
N ASP A 239 -26.18 11.51 3.31
CA ASP A 239 -25.37 11.07 2.16
C ASP A 239 -24.59 9.80 2.50
N ASP A 240 -24.01 9.72 3.71
CA ASP A 240 -23.31 8.53 4.19
C ASP A 240 -24.25 7.32 4.29
N ARG A 241 -25.45 7.52 4.87
CA ARG A 241 -26.45 6.45 4.95
C ARG A 241 -26.92 5.98 3.58
N GLN A 242 -27.16 6.91 2.64
CA GLN A 242 -27.57 6.56 1.28
C GLN A 242 -26.48 5.79 0.53
N LEU A 243 -25.21 6.21 0.65
CA LEU A 243 -24.09 5.54 0.01
C LEU A 243 -23.98 4.09 0.50
N ILE A 244 -23.89 3.89 1.82
CA ILE A 244 -23.78 2.54 2.39
C ILE A 244 -25.04 1.72 2.11
N GLY A 245 -26.21 2.28 2.32
CA GLY A 245 -27.48 1.60 2.11
C GLY A 245 -27.69 1.10 0.68
N SER A 246 -27.25 1.86 -0.30
CA SER A 246 -27.29 1.45 -1.71
C SER A 246 -26.47 0.17 -1.99
N THR A 247 -25.39 -0.03 -1.24
CA THR A 247 -24.52 -1.23 -1.37
C THR A 247 -25.05 -2.47 -0.63
N MET A 248 -26.05 -2.28 0.23
CA MET A 248 -26.68 -3.32 1.05
C MET A 248 -28.13 -3.61 0.67
N SER A 249 -28.68 -2.88 -0.31
CA SER A 249 -30.12 -2.90 -0.65
C SER A 249 -31.02 -2.56 0.54
N ALA A 250 -30.56 -1.66 1.43
CA ALA A 250 -31.31 -1.24 2.59
C ALA A 250 -32.50 -0.36 2.21
N SER A 251 -33.67 -0.58 2.85
CA SER A 251 -34.85 0.26 2.67
C SER A 251 -34.69 1.62 3.37
N GLY A 252 -35.49 2.62 2.94
CA GLY A 252 -35.50 3.95 3.57
C GLY A 252 -35.75 3.89 5.08
N ILE A 253 -36.64 3.01 5.55
CA ILE A 253 -36.93 2.82 6.98
C ILE A 253 -35.71 2.32 7.73
N GLN A 254 -34.95 1.38 7.15
CA GLN A 254 -33.72 0.87 7.77
C GLN A 254 -32.66 1.98 7.85
N LEU A 255 -32.53 2.82 6.83
CA LEU A 255 -31.58 3.94 6.84
C LEU A 255 -31.96 5.02 7.88
N GLU A 256 -33.24 5.27 8.09
CA GLU A 256 -33.70 6.15 9.17
C GLU A 256 -33.35 5.56 10.56
N HIS A 257 -33.49 4.25 10.73
CA HIS A 257 -33.11 3.57 11.97
C HIS A 257 -31.62 3.72 12.31
N VAL A 258 -30.75 3.61 11.31
CA VAL A 258 -29.29 3.81 11.50
C VAL A 258 -28.96 5.18 12.07
N ALA A 259 -29.78 6.22 11.77
CA ALA A 259 -29.57 7.57 12.29
C ALA A 259 -29.77 7.70 13.82
N VAL A 260 -30.58 6.80 14.40
CA VAL A 260 -30.98 6.87 15.80
C VAL A 260 -30.37 5.77 16.67
N TYR A 261 -29.49 4.96 16.15
CA TYR A 261 -28.78 3.95 16.93
C TYR A 261 -28.09 4.55 18.15
N ARG A 262 -28.11 3.82 19.25
CA ARG A 262 -27.38 4.17 20.47
C ARG A 262 -25.90 3.79 20.33
N PRO A 263 -25.02 4.35 21.16
CA PRO A 263 -23.64 3.90 21.23
C PRO A 263 -23.55 2.38 21.45
N GLY A 264 -22.82 1.68 20.56
CA GLY A 264 -22.66 0.22 20.60
C GLY A 264 -23.72 -0.58 19.84
N GLU A 265 -24.77 0.03 19.33
CA GLU A 265 -25.72 -0.60 18.40
C GLU A 265 -25.15 -0.57 16.96
N ALA A 266 -25.43 -1.65 16.20
CA ALA A 266 -25.04 -1.79 14.79
C ALA A 266 -26.07 -2.61 14.01
#